data_2dd46da66afe0ad447a7efc84a5fe263
#
_entry.id   2dd46da66afe0ad447a7efc84a5fe263
#
_cell.length_a   1.000
_cell.length_b   1.000
_cell.length_c   1.000
_cell.angle_alpha   90.00
_cell.angle_beta   90.00
_cell.angle_gamma   90.00
#
_symmetry.space_group_name_H-M   'P 1'
#
loop_
_entity.id
_entity.type
_entity.pdbx_description
1 polymer ?
#
loop_
_entity_poly.entity_id
_entity_poly.type
_entity_poly.pdbx_seq_one_letter_code
_entity_poly.pdbx_strand_id
1 'polypeptide(L)'
;KLESVWGAPTLRPSTLLAVRRGPAVRLRDVSGEWANVETNLATFESMLSVLSDPERAPELMALREEVRAWRFYDHFRADSDAPARQAQIGTRTPVLAIDGRDLAAAIQTIREIGDAPALAAAVEDAFPGARLDVQCGDGRFTLLYSQHGLLRPLTAAELSDGTLRYLLWIAALLTPRPPPLMILNEPETSLHPDLLPALARLIEKASRRTQVWVVSHASRMISALKESKACTAITLVKDLGETAIEGQGLLDAPPWKWPER
;
A
#
# COMPACT_ATOMS: atom_id res chain seq x y z
N LYS A 1 -25.91 -7.06 -10.87
CA LYS A 1 -24.50 -6.68 -10.82
C LYS A 1 -23.86 -7.03 -12.15
N LEU A 2 -23.04 -6.14 -12.72
CA LEU A 2 -22.24 -6.35 -13.92
C LEU A 2 -20.76 -6.26 -13.53
N GLU A 3 -19.96 -7.22 -13.93
CA GLU A 3 -18.50 -7.19 -13.80
C GLU A 3 -17.91 -7.64 -15.15
N SER A 4 -16.79 -7.03 -15.52
CA SER A 4 -16.06 -7.39 -16.75
C SER A 4 -14.56 -7.36 -16.48
N VAL A 5 -13.85 -8.35 -17.00
CA VAL A 5 -12.38 -8.40 -17.00
C VAL A 5 -11.91 -8.51 -18.45
N TRP A 6 -10.91 -7.73 -18.81
CA TRP A 6 -10.36 -7.69 -20.17
C TRP A 6 -8.83 -7.58 -20.13
N GLY A 7 -8.18 -8.08 -21.17
CA GLY A 7 -6.73 -8.24 -21.27
C GLY A 7 -6.01 -7.16 -22.10
N ALA A 8 -6.55 -5.93 -22.19
CA ALA A 8 -5.94 -4.84 -22.95
C ALA A 8 -6.22 -3.48 -22.31
N PRO A 9 -5.47 -2.41 -22.62
CA PRO A 9 -5.72 -1.07 -22.07
C PRO A 9 -7.11 -0.52 -22.39
N THR A 10 -7.74 -0.98 -23.50
CA THR A 10 -9.06 -0.52 -23.92
C THR A 10 -10.04 -1.69 -23.90
N LEU A 11 -11.21 -1.47 -23.29
CA LEU A 11 -12.31 -2.43 -23.31
C LEU A 11 -12.87 -2.54 -24.73
N ARG A 12 -12.72 -3.72 -25.33
CA ARG A 12 -13.32 -4.10 -26.63
C ARG A 12 -13.92 -5.50 -26.52
N PRO A 13 -14.91 -5.87 -27.31
CA PRO A 13 -15.46 -7.23 -27.30
C PRO A 13 -14.40 -8.33 -27.50
N SER A 14 -13.38 -8.06 -28.32
CA SER A 14 -12.27 -8.98 -28.57
C SER A 14 -11.30 -9.14 -27.41
N THR A 15 -11.24 -8.19 -26.48
CA THR A 15 -10.32 -8.20 -25.32
C THR A 15 -11.00 -8.66 -24.04
N LEU A 16 -12.32 -8.91 -24.06
CA LEU A 16 -13.03 -9.45 -22.91
C LEU A 16 -12.59 -10.89 -22.62
N LEU A 17 -12.25 -11.16 -21.38
CA LEU A 17 -11.85 -12.46 -20.86
C LEU A 17 -12.95 -13.08 -20.00
N ALA A 18 -13.63 -12.26 -19.20
CA ALA A 18 -14.70 -12.70 -18.33
C ALA A 18 -15.80 -11.65 -18.23
N VAL A 19 -17.04 -12.09 -18.16
CA VAL A 19 -18.21 -11.22 -17.94
C VAL A 19 -19.16 -11.88 -16.97
N ARG A 20 -19.56 -11.12 -15.96
CA ARG A 20 -20.64 -11.46 -15.06
C ARG A 20 -21.88 -10.63 -15.36
N ARG A 21 -23.04 -11.26 -15.43
CA ARG A 21 -24.36 -10.61 -15.48
C ARG A 21 -25.29 -11.28 -14.46
N GLY A 22 -25.61 -10.56 -13.40
CA GLY A 22 -26.38 -11.13 -12.29
C GLY A 22 -25.66 -12.30 -11.63
N PRO A 23 -26.30 -13.48 -11.49
CA PRO A 23 -25.68 -14.68 -10.94
C PRO A 23 -24.77 -15.44 -11.92
N ALA A 24 -24.92 -15.20 -13.22
CA ALA A 24 -24.22 -15.94 -14.27
C ALA A 24 -22.88 -15.32 -14.63
N VAL A 25 -21.88 -16.18 -14.82
CA VAL A 25 -20.54 -15.80 -15.30
C VAL A 25 -20.23 -16.56 -16.58
N ARG A 26 -19.63 -15.85 -17.51
CA ARG A 26 -19.10 -16.39 -18.76
C ARG A 26 -17.60 -16.11 -18.83
N LEU A 27 -16.84 -17.12 -19.18
CA LEU A 27 -15.41 -17.02 -19.43
C LEU A 27 -15.15 -17.23 -20.92
N ARG A 28 -14.12 -16.58 -21.40
CA ARG A 28 -13.60 -16.81 -22.74
C ARG A 28 -12.47 -17.84 -22.64
N ASP A 29 -12.59 -18.92 -23.37
CA ASP A 29 -11.55 -19.95 -23.40
C ASP A 29 -10.37 -19.59 -24.33
N VAL A 30 -9.37 -20.44 -24.37
CA VAL A 30 -8.16 -20.25 -25.18
C VAL A 30 -8.43 -20.26 -26.69
N SER A 31 -9.56 -20.84 -27.12
CA SER A 31 -10.01 -20.81 -28.51
C SER A 31 -10.73 -19.52 -28.88
N GLY A 32 -11.06 -18.70 -27.90
CA GLY A 32 -11.82 -17.46 -28.03
C GLY A 32 -13.33 -17.64 -27.92
N GLU A 33 -13.80 -18.85 -27.65
CA GLU A 33 -15.22 -19.16 -27.47
C GLU A 33 -15.69 -18.84 -26.04
N TRP A 34 -17.00 -18.52 -25.90
CA TRP A 34 -17.60 -18.20 -24.62
C TRP A 34 -18.20 -19.43 -23.96
N ALA A 35 -17.65 -19.84 -22.83
CA ALA A 35 -18.19 -20.88 -21.97
C ALA A 35 -18.98 -20.29 -20.80
N ASN A 36 -20.15 -20.84 -20.53
CA ASN A 36 -20.87 -20.55 -19.29
C ASN A 36 -20.19 -21.29 -18.13
N VAL A 37 -19.84 -20.59 -17.09
CA VAL A 37 -19.41 -21.19 -15.84
C VAL A 37 -20.63 -21.26 -14.95
N GLU A 38 -20.94 -22.46 -14.50
CA GLU A 38 -22.07 -22.67 -13.57
C GLU A 38 -21.69 -22.04 -12.23
N THR A 39 -22.21 -20.85 -11.98
CA THR A 39 -22.00 -20.12 -10.73
C THR A 39 -23.33 -19.49 -10.35
N ASN A 40 -23.71 -19.70 -9.12
CA ASN A 40 -24.88 -19.06 -8.51
C ASN A 40 -24.39 -17.94 -7.58
N LEU A 41 -23.66 -16.96 -8.15
CA LEU A 41 -23.08 -15.87 -7.37
C LEU A 41 -24.17 -15.01 -6.76
N ALA A 42 -24.06 -14.80 -5.44
CA ALA A 42 -24.90 -13.85 -4.75
C ALA A 42 -24.60 -12.41 -5.20
N THR A 43 -25.57 -11.51 -5.01
CA THR A 43 -25.45 -10.11 -5.49
C THR A 43 -24.30 -9.34 -4.87
N PHE A 44 -23.86 -9.70 -3.67
CA PHE A 44 -22.75 -9.07 -2.95
C PHE A 44 -21.38 -9.68 -3.30
N GLU A 45 -21.32 -10.87 -3.87
CA GLU A 45 -20.07 -11.52 -4.26
C GLU A 45 -19.48 -10.92 -5.53
N SER A 46 -18.19 -11.14 -5.78
CA SER A 46 -17.49 -10.84 -7.02
C SER A 46 -17.05 -12.12 -7.71
N MET A 47 -17.06 -12.15 -9.06
CA MET A 47 -16.48 -13.28 -9.77
C MET A 47 -15.00 -13.49 -9.43
N LEU A 48 -14.24 -12.42 -9.12
CA LEU A 48 -12.86 -12.51 -8.69
C LEU A 48 -12.69 -13.21 -7.34
N SER A 49 -13.70 -13.14 -6.44
CA SER A 49 -13.61 -13.78 -5.12
C SER A 49 -14.01 -15.26 -5.14
N VAL A 50 -14.88 -15.65 -6.05
CA VAL A 50 -15.51 -16.99 -6.06
C VAL A 50 -14.88 -17.94 -7.09
N LEU A 51 -14.56 -17.44 -8.29
CA LEU A 51 -13.95 -18.29 -9.32
C LEU A 51 -12.52 -18.67 -8.95
N SER A 52 -12.26 -19.97 -8.93
CA SER A 52 -10.95 -20.55 -8.57
C SER A 52 -10.60 -21.67 -9.54
N ASP A 53 -10.67 -21.40 -10.83
CA ASP A 53 -10.36 -22.36 -11.88
C ASP A 53 -9.10 -21.91 -12.64
N PRO A 54 -7.93 -22.48 -12.31
CA PRO A 54 -6.66 -22.08 -12.93
C PRO A 54 -6.56 -22.55 -14.39
N GLU A 55 -7.32 -23.53 -14.81
CA GLU A 55 -7.29 -24.01 -16.21
C GLU A 55 -8.16 -23.18 -17.13
N ARG A 56 -9.33 -22.74 -16.65
CA ARG A 56 -10.30 -21.98 -17.45
C ARG A 56 -10.19 -20.48 -17.28
N ALA A 57 -9.61 -19.99 -16.18
CA ALA A 57 -9.54 -18.57 -15.85
C ALA A 57 -8.20 -18.16 -15.22
N PRO A 58 -7.03 -18.50 -15.83
CA PRO A 58 -5.72 -18.18 -15.27
C PRO A 58 -5.52 -16.67 -15.07
N GLU A 59 -6.06 -15.83 -15.97
CA GLU A 59 -5.95 -14.36 -15.88
C GLU A 59 -6.74 -13.80 -14.70
N LEU A 60 -7.92 -14.38 -14.38
CA LEU A 60 -8.68 -13.98 -13.21
C LEU A 60 -7.95 -14.35 -11.91
N MET A 61 -7.32 -15.53 -11.91
CA MET A 61 -6.50 -15.97 -10.79
C MET A 61 -5.31 -15.05 -10.58
N ALA A 62 -4.57 -14.72 -11.64
CA ALA A 62 -3.44 -13.79 -11.59
C ALA A 62 -3.88 -12.42 -11.08
N LEU A 63 -4.97 -11.85 -11.64
CA LEU A 63 -5.53 -10.58 -11.20
C LEU A 63 -5.95 -10.62 -9.72
N ARG A 64 -6.58 -11.70 -9.28
CA ARG A 64 -6.97 -11.86 -7.87
C ARG A 64 -5.77 -11.85 -6.93
N GLU A 65 -4.71 -12.59 -7.27
CA GLU A 65 -3.50 -12.63 -6.45
C GLU A 65 -2.78 -11.26 -6.45
N GLU A 66 -2.78 -10.55 -7.58
CA GLU A 66 -2.24 -9.19 -7.65
C GLU A 66 -3.03 -8.22 -6.75
N VAL A 67 -4.36 -8.21 -6.84
CA VAL A 67 -5.22 -7.37 -5.99
C VAL A 67 -5.07 -7.73 -4.51
N ARG A 68 -4.94 -9.01 -4.16
CA ARG A 68 -4.69 -9.47 -2.78
C ARG A 68 -3.34 -9.02 -2.25
N ALA A 69 -2.37 -8.87 -3.12
CA ALA A 69 -1.05 -8.38 -2.75
C ALA A 69 -1.01 -6.86 -2.49
N TRP A 70 -2.01 -6.09 -2.93
CA TRP A 70 -2.08 -4.65 -2.67
C TRP A 70 -2.07 -4.37 -1.17
N ARG A 71 -1.45 -3.27 -0.79
CA ARG A 71 -1.39 -2.83 0.61
C ARG A 71 -2.00 -1.45 0.75
N PHE A 72 -2.96 -1.38 1.67
CA PHE A 72 -3.63 -0.14 2.05
C PHE A 72 -3.16 0.21 3.46
N TYR A 73 -2.35 1.24 3.58
CA TYR A 73 -1.91 1.77 4.85
C TYR A 73 -2.70 3.06 5.12
N ASP A 74 -3.78 2.91 5.86
CA ASP A 74 -4.69 4.01 6.19
C ASP A 74 -4.24 4.70 7.48
N HIS A 75 -4.10 3.95 8.55
CA HIS A 75 -3.74 4.51 9.83
C HIS A 75 -2.93 3.52 10.67
N PHE A 76 -1.68 3.88 10.97
CA PHE A 76 -0.91 3.16 11.95
C PHE A 76 -1.25 3.63 13.36
N ARG A 77 -1.73 2.73 14.21
CA ARG A 77 -1.91 3.01 15.62
C ARG A 77 -0.57 3.27 16.29
N ALA A 78 -0.51 4.32 17.10
CA ALA A 78 0.68 4.69 17.87
C ALA A 78 0.35 5.05 19.34
N ASP A 79 -0.90 4.83 19.77
CA ASP A 79 -1.31 4.97 21.16
C ASP A 79 -0.57 3.97 22.08
N SER A 80 -0.78 4.06 23.40
CA SER A 80 -0.12 3.21 24.39
C SER A 80 -0.34 1.72 24.16
N ASP A 81 -1.47 1.33 23.59
CA ASP A 81 -1.85 -0.06 23.35
C ASP A 81 -1.58 -0.51 21.89
N ALA A 82 -0.88 0.32 21.12
CA ALA A 82 -0.56 0.00 19.72
C ALA A 82 0.25 -1.29 19.62
N PRO A 83 -0.11 -2.20 18.71
CA PRO A 83 0.60 -3.48 18.54
C PRO A 83 2.09 -3.32 18.26
N ALA A 84 2.50 -2.26 17.56
CA ALA A 84 3.89 -1.98 17.23
C ALA A 84 4.76 -1.67 18.46
N ARG A 85 4.16 -1.30 19.61
CA ARG A 85 4.87 -1.05 20.87
C ARG A 85 5.27 -2.32 21.62
N GLN A 86 4.66 -3.44 21.28
CA GLN A 86 4.85 -4.71 21.97
C GLN A 86 6.02 -5.49 21.40
N ALA A 87 6.66 -6.32 22.24
CA ALA A 87 7.62 -7.32 21.79
C ALA A 87 6.90 -8.36 20.91
N GLN A 88 7.48 -8.68 19.76
CA GLN A 88 6.84 -9.44 18.70
C GLN A 88 7.48 -10.81 18.52
N ILE A 89 6.74 -11.76 17.98
CA ILE A 89 7.31 -13.07 17.62
C ILE A 89 8.35 -12.85 16.53
N GLY A 90 9.53 -13.43 16.70
CA GLY A 90 10.64 -13.33 15.76
C GLY A 90 10.40 -14.14 14.49
N THR A 91 9.67 -13.56 13.53
CA THR A 91 9.40 -14.16 12.23
C THR A 91 10.01 -13.33 11.11
N ARG A 92 10.32 -13.98 9.97
CA ARG A 92 10.74 -13.25 8.77
C ARG A 92 9.52 -12.57 8.16
N THR A 93 9.53 -11.23 8.16
CA THR A 93 8.42 -10.38 7.71
C THR A 93 8.84 -9.55 6.49
N PRO A 94 8.69 -10.10 5.26
CA PRO A 94 9.12 -9.41 4.04
C PRO A 94 8.19 -8.25 3.62
N VAL A 95 6.99 -8.15 4.19
CA VAL A 95 6.01 -7.07 3.99
C VAL A 95 5.38 -6.75 5.33
N LEU A 96 5.39 -5.47 5.73
CA LEU A 96 4.78 -5.03 6.99
C LEU A 96 3.27 -5.31 7.00
N ALA A 97 2.76 -5.82 8.12
CA ALA A 97 1.32 -5.95 8.35
C ALA A 97 0.61 -4.59 8.32
N ILE A 98 -0.65 -4.56 7.89
CA ILE A 98 -1.44 -3.33 7.72
C ILE A 98 -1.56 -2.55 9.04
N ASP A 99 -1.63 -3.25 10.18
CA ASP A 99 -1.70 -2.66 11.52
C ASP A 99 -0.33 -2.39 12.17
N GLY A 100 0.76 -2.72 11.48
CA GLY A 100 2.14 -2.49 11.94
C GLY A 100 2.59 -3.38 13.10
N ARG A 101 1.81 -4.41 13.46
CA ARG A 101 2.08 -5.28 14.63
C ARG A 101 3.42 -6.03 14.58
N ASP A 102 4.03 -6.13 13.42
CA ASP A 102 5.28 -6.86 13.16
C ASP A 102 6.46 -5.93 12.83
N LEU A 103 6.41 -4.67 13.33
CA LEU A 103 7.42 -3.64 13.07
C LEU A 103 8.85 -4.12 13.35
N ALA A 104 9.13 -4.70 14.54
CA ALA A 104 10.46 -5.16 14.90
C ALA A 104 10.94 -6.28 13.96
N ALA A 105 10.04 -7.22 13.61
CA ALA A 105 10.32 -8.31 12.68
C ALA A 105 10.57 -7.80 11.25
N ALA A 106 9.80 -6.80 10.80
CA ALA A 106 10.00 -6.15 9.50
C ALA A 106 11.34 -5.41 9.43
N ILE A 107 11.70 -4.62 10.45
CA ILE A 107 13.01 -3.94 10.53
C ILE A 107 14.15 -4.97 10.52
N GLN A 108 14.06 -6.04 11.30
CA GLN A 108 15.06 -7.11 11.28
C GLN A 108 15.17 -7.76 9.90
N THR A 109 14.03 -8.02 9.26
CA THR A 109 14.02 -8.62 7.92
C THR A 109 14.63 -7.70 6.86
N ILE A 110 14.40 -6.38 6.95
CA ILE A 110 15.07 -5.39 6.07
C ILE A 110 16.59 -5.43 6.28
N ARG A 111 17.06 -5.56 7.52
CA ARG A 111 18.49 -5.66 7.83
C ARG A 111 19.14 -6.92 7.28
N GLU A 112 18.43 -8.06 7.31
CA GLU A 112 18.98 -9.37 6.93
C GLU A 112 18.95 -9.63 5.43
N ILE A 113 17.85 -9.29 4.75
CA ILE A 113 17.63 -9.64 3.34
C ILE A 113 17.21 -8.46 2.46
N GLY A 114 17.01 -7.28 3.05
CA GLY A 114 16.65 -6.05 2.35
C GLY A 114 17.85 -5.11 2.14
N ASP A 115 17.54 -3.82 2.05
CA ASP A 115 18.53 -2.72 1.90
C ASP A 115 18.83 -2.10 3.27
N ALA A 116 19.71 -2.73 4.05
CA ALA A 116 20.13 -2.23 5.35
C ALA A 116 20.78 -0.83 5.29
N PRO A 117 21.62 -0.48 4.30
CA PRO A 117 22.10 0.89 4.11
C PRO A 117 20.97 1.90 3.89
N ALA A 118 19.94 1.56 3.11
CA ALA A 118 18.80 2.43 2.92
C ALA A 118 17.97 2.63 4.19
N LEU A 119 17.85 1.59 5.02
CA LEU A 119 17.20 1.70 6.32
C LEU A 119 17.95 2.69 7.20
N ALA A 120 19.28 2.54 7.34
CA ALA A 120 20.10 3.45 8.13
C ALA A 120 20.01 4.90 7.62
N ALA A 121 20.07 5.11 6.31
CA ALA A 121 19.95 6.41 5.69
C ALA A 121 18.57 7.06 5.92
N ALA A 122 17.48 6.28 5.85
CA ALA A 122 16.13 6.79 6.10
C ALA A 122 15.91 7.19 7.56
N VAL A 123 16.52 6.46 8.50
CA VAL A 123 16.49 6.79 9.93
C VAL A 123 17.30 8.06 10.19
N GLU A 124 18.52 8.16 9.64
CA GLU A 124 19.38 9.34 9.78
C GLU A 124 18.77 10.59 9.17
N ASP A 125 18.10 10.47 8.01
CA ASP A 125 17.43 11.58 7.32
C ASP A 125 16.27 12.18 8.14
N ALA A 126 15.55 11.34 8.86
CA ALA A 126 14.43 11.76 9.70
C ALA A 126 14.85 12.18 11.12
N PHE A 127 15.83 11.48 11.67
CA PHE A 127 16.28 11.61 13.06
C PHE A 127 17.80 11.62 13.12
N PRO A 128 18.44 12.76 12.88
CA PRO A 128 19.90 12.86 12.86
C PRO A 128 20.57 12.27 14.08
N GLY A 129 21.56 11.40 13.86
CA GLY A 129 22.27 10.66 14.89
C GLY A 129 21.50 9.49 15.50
N ALA A 130 20.33 9.15 14.99
CA ALA A 130 19.56 8.00 15.46
C ALA A 130 20.01 6.69 14.80
N ARG A 131 19.80 5.59 15.52
CA ARG A 131 20.06 4.22 15.06
C ARG A 131 18.95 3.28 15.54
N LEU A 132 18.60 2.33 14.69
CA LEU A 132 17.70 1.24 15.05
C LEU A 132 18.48 -0.04 15.26
N ASP A 133 18.08 -0.80 16.26
CA ASP A 133 18.51 -2.18 16.48
C ASP A 133 17.31 -3.05 16.84
N VAL A 134 17.49 -4.37 16.76
CA VAL A 134 16.47 -5.35 17.16
C VAL A 134 17.12 -6.33 18.12
N GLN A 135 16.65 -6.32 19.35
CA GLN A 135 17.06 -7.29 20.35
C GLN A 135 16.24 -8.57 20.17
N CYS A 136 16.96 -9.69 20.06
CA CYS A 136 16.37 -11.03 19.97
C CYS A 136 16.49 -11.72 21.33
N GLY A 137 15.39 -12.19 21.90
CA GLY A 137 15.37 -12.93 23.15
C GLY A 137 14.08 -13.74 23.27
N ASP A 138 14.18 -14.97 23.74
CA ASP A 138 13.05 -15.89 23.98
C ASP A 138 12.08 -16.02 22.77
N GLY A 139 12.64 -16.03 21.55
CA GLY A 139 11.86 -16.11 20.30
C GLY A 139 11.08 -14.82 19.99
N ARG A 140 11.37 -13.72 20.66
CA ARG A 140 10.74 -12.41 20.44
C ARG A 140 11.75 -11.39 19.97
N PHE A 141 11.24 -10.42 19.20
CA PHE A 141 11.97 -9.24 18.74
C PHE A 141 11.46 -8.00 19.44
N THR A 142 12.39 -7.21 19.95
CA THR A 142 12.13 -5.89 20.57
C THR A 142 12.89 -4.84 19.78
N LEU A 143 12.19 -3.85 19.25
CA LEU A 143 12.81 -2.72 18.56
C LEU A 143 13.48 -1.81 19.59
N LEU A 144 14.73 -1.46 19.31
CA LEU A 144 15.54 -0.53 20.09
C LEU A 144 15.88 0.69 19.22
N TYR A 145 15.66 1.86 19.79
CA TYR A 145 15.99 3.16 19.20
C TYR A 145 17.04 3.86 20.05
N SER A 146 18.15 4.23 19.45
CA SER A 146 19.23 5.00 20.06
C SER A 146 19.39 6.32 19.35
N GLN A 147 19.62 7.40 20.08
CA GLN A 147 19.92 8.71 19.54
C GLN A 147 20.91 9.44 20.43
N HIS A 148 21.71 10.34 19.87
CA HIS A 148 22.62 11.16 20.65
C HIS A 148 21.85 11.92 21.76
N GLY A 149 22.40 11.90 22.98
CA GLY A 149 21.77 12.49 24.16
C GLY A 149 20.90 11.55 24.99
N LEU A 150 20.54 10.37 24.47
CA LEU A 150 19.87 9.34 25.26
C LEU A 150 20.90 8.53 26.04
N LEU A 151 20.62 8.30 27.33
CA LEU A 151 21.51 7.52 28.23
C LEU A 151 21.47 6.01 27.96
N ARG A 152 20.40 5.54 27.33
CA ARG A 152 20.21 4.16 26.90
C ARG A 152 19.29 4.08 25.68
N PRO A 153 19.30 2.97 24.95
CA PRO A 153 18.29 2.74 23.92
C PRO A 153 16.87 2.77 24.51
N LEU A 154 15.93 3.31 23.75
CA LEU A 154 14.50 3.25 24.03
C LEU A 154 13.87 2.07 23.29
N THR A 155 12.93 1.40 23.95
CA THR A 155 12.08 0.39 23.30
C THR A 155 10.96 1.06 22.52
N ALA A 156 10.30 0.33 21.61
CA ALA A 156 9.13 0.84 20.89
C ALA A 156 8.03 1.36 21.82
N ALA A 157 7.90 0.79 23.02
CA ALA A 157 6.93 1.24 24.03
C ALA A 157 7.21 2.65 24.56
N GLU A 158 8.46 3.11 24.52
CA GLU A 158 8.91 4.40 25.07
C GLU A 158 8.98 5.50 24.00
N LEU A 159 8.77 5.18 22.72
CA LEU A 159 8.82 6.15 21.63
C LEU A 159 7.60 7.08 21.62
N SER A 160 7.81 8.31 21.16
CA SER A 160 6.68 9.19 20.84
C SER A 160 5.83 8.59 19.69
N ASP A 161 4.56 8.97 19.64
CA ASP A 161 3.65 8.50 18.59
C ASP A 161 4.14 8.86 17.19
N GLY A 162 4.65 10.07 17.00
CA GLY A 162 5.21 10.51 15.72
C GLY A 162 6.45 9.74 15.31
N THR A 163 7.37 9.46 16.26
CA THR A 163 8.55 8.64 15.99
C THR A 163 8.15 7.22 15.60
N LEU A 164 7.26 6.60 16.37
CA LEU A 164 6.79 5.23 16.09
C LEU A 164 6.12 5.14 14.71
N ARG A 165 5.25 6.09 14.36
CA ARG A 165 4.61 6.15 13.02
C ARG A 165 5.63 6.31 11.92
N TYR A 166 6.61 7.16 12.10
CA TYR A 166 7.63 7.33 11.08
C TYR A 166 8.43 6.04 10.86
N LEU A 167 8.76 5.30 11.93
CA LEU A 167 9.42 4.00 11.81
C LEU A 167 8.54 2.95 11.11
N LEU A 168 7.22 3.00 11.32
CA LEU A 168 6.27 2.15 10.58
C LEU A 168 6.28 2.49 9.09
N TRP A 169 6.34 3.78 8.71
CA TRP A 169 6.50 4.18 7.31
C TRP A 169 7.82 3.73 6.71
N ILE A 170 8.92 3.81 7.45
CA ILE A 170 10.21 3.26 7.00
C ILE A 170 10.07 1.75 6.72
N ALA A 171 9.49 0.98 7.64
CA ALA A 171 9.33 -0.46 7.49
C ALA A 171 8.41 -0.83 6.32
N ALA A 172 7.33 -0.08 6.09
CA ALA A 172 6.41 -0.29 4.97
C ALA A 172 7.08 -0.01 3.62
N LEU A 173 7.79 1.13 3.50
CA LEU A 173 8.34 1.63 2.24
C LEU A 173 9.67 0.98 1.85
N LEU A 174 10.45 0.46 2.82
CA LEU A 174 11.70 -0.27 2.56
C LEU A 174 11.53 -1.79 2.59
N THR A 175 10.30 -2.26 2.57
CA THR A 175 10.00 -3.71 2.57
C THR A 175 10.81 -4.46 1.49
N PRO A 176 11.44 -5.62 1.80
CA PRO A 176 12.25 -6.38 0.84
C PRO A 176 11.46 -6.89 -0.37
N ARG A 177 10.18 -7.21 -0.17
CA ARG A 177 9.25 -7.66 -1.23
C ARG A 177 8.11 -6.67 -1.35
N PRO A 178 8.30 -5.54 -2.06
CA PRO A 178 7.24 -4.56 -2.20
C PRO A 178 6.03 -5.17 -2.92
N PRO A 179 4.80 -4.87 -2.46
CA PRO A 179 3.58 -5.26 -3.16
C PRO A 179 3.48 -4.52 -4.50
N PRO A 180 2.66 -4.99 -5.45
CA PRO A 180 2.49 -4.29 -6.74
C PRO A 180 1.94 -2.87 -6.59
N LEU A 181 1.11 -2.63 -5.56
CA LEU A 181 0.53 -1.33 -5.24
C LEU A 181 0.53 -1.09 -3.74
N MET A 182 0.97 0.10 -3.33
CA MET A 182 0.80 0.65 -1.99
C MET A 182 -0.08 1.90 -2.04
N ILE A 183 -1.11 1.94 -1.21
CA ILE A 183 -1.94 3.12 -0.98
C ILE A 183 -1.63 3.66 0.41
N LEU A 184 -1.18 4.91 0.49
CA LEU A 184 -0.85 5.62 1.72
C LEU A 184 -1.89 6.71 1.90
N ASN A 185 -2.76 6.55 2.90
CA ASN A 185 -3.78 7.53 3.20
C ASN A 185 -3.32 8.45 4.34
N GLU A 186 -3.22 9.74 4.06
CA GLU A 186 -2.77 10.77 5.00
C GLU A 186 -1.52 10.37 5.83
N PRO A 187 -0.42 9.96 5.16
CA PRO A 187 0.76 9.46 5.86
C PRO A 187 1.43 10.52 6.75
N GLU A 188 1.12 11.79 6.54
CA GLU A 188 1.56 12.92 7.36
C GLU A 188 0.87 13.01 8.72
N THR A 189 -0.24 12.30 8.93
CA THR A 189 -1.06 12.42 10.15
C THR A 189 -0.22 12.12 11.40
N SER A 190 -0.22 13.08 12.35
CA SER A 190 0.54 13.03 13.61
C SER A 190 2.07 13.01 13.46
N LEU A 191 2.59 13.36 12.28
CA LEU A 191 4.02 13.59 12.10
C LEU A 191 4.35 15.08 12.30
N HIS A 192 5.56 15.35 12.81
CA HIS A 192 6.07 16.71 12.84
C HIS A 192 6.28 17.22 11.40
N PRO A 193 5.91 18.47 11.06
CA PRO A 193 6.06 18.99 9.70
C PRO A 193 7.46 18.88 9.10
N ASP A 194 8.50 18.88 9.92
CA ASP A 194 9.89 18.76 9.46
C ASP A 194 10.26 17.34 8.99
N LEU A 195 9.46 16.33 9.33
CA LEU A 195 9.64 14.95 8.84
C LEU A 195 9.03 14.74 7.44
N LEU A 196 8.15 15.63 6.98
CA LEU A 196 7.42 15.43 5.72
C LEU A 196 8.33 15.43 4.48
N PRO A 197 9.37 16.27 4.36
CA PRO A 197 10.29 16.17 3.24
C PRO A 197 11.08 14.85 3.22
N ALA A 198 11.50 14.35 4.39
CA ALA A 198 12.17 13.06 4.49
C ALA A 198 11.24 11.90 4.11
N LEU A 199 9.97 11.96 4.53
CA LEU A 199 8.96 10.99 4.12
C LEU A 199 8.71 11.02 2.61
N ALA A 200 8.64 12.20 1.98
CA ALA A 200 8.49 12.33 0.54
C ALA A 200 9.65 11.68 -0.23
N ARG A 201 10.90 11.89 0.21
CA ARG A 201 12.08 11.23 -0.38
C ARG A 201 12.02 9.70 -0.23
N LEU A 202 11.54 9.22 0.91
CA LEU A 202 11.36 7.79 1.16
C LEU A 202 10.29 7.18 0.25
N ILE A 203 9.16 7.88 0.05
CA ILE A 203 8.09 7.50 -0.87
C ILE A 203 8.62 7.47 -2.31
N GLU A 204 9.35 8.50 -2.74
CA GLU A 204 9.97 8.51 -4.07
C GLU A 204 10.93 7.32 -4.27
N LYS A 205 11.75 7.00 -3.27
CA LYS A 205 12.62 5.82 -3.33
C LYS A 205 11.82 4.53 -3.49
N ALA A 206 10.74 4.36 -2.73
CA ALA A 206 9.87 3.19 -2.82
C ALA A 206 9.17 3.09 -4.19
N SER A 207 8.77 4.22 -4.78
CA SER A 207 8.06 4.27 -6.08
C SER A 207 8.87 3.73 -7.26
N ARG A 208 10.19 3.59 -7.10
CA ARG A 208 11.07 2.93 -8.11
C ARG A 208 10.89 1.41 -8.17
N ARG A 209 10.24 0.82 -7.18
CA ARG A 209 10.08 -0.64 -7.02
C ARG A 209 8.63 -1.09 -6.98
N THR A 210 7.70 -0.17 -6.75
CA THR A 210 6.27 -0.43 -6.61
C THR A 210 5.47 0.81 -7.00
N GLN A 211 4.23 0.64 -7.45
CA GLN A 211 3.33 1.77 -7.60
C GLN A 211 2.90 2.27 -6.22
N VAL A 212 3.02 3.58 -6.01
CA VAL A 212 2.59 4.20 -4.74
C VAL A 212 1.53 5.26 -5.02
N TRP A 213 0.38 5.15 -4.38
CA TRP A 213 -0.65 6.17 -4.33
C TRP A 213 -0.61 6.86 -2.98
N VAL A 214 -0.54 8.17 -2.98
CA VAL A 214 -0.55 8.98 -1.77
C VAL A 214 -1.77 9.89 -1.79
N VAL A 215 -2.61 9.78 -0.78
CA VAL A 215 -3.67 10.74 -0.51
C VAL A 215 -3.19 11.63 0.61
N SER A 216 -3.10 12.95 0.36
CA SER A 216 -2.53 13.89 1.33
C SER A 216 -3.16 15.26 1.23
N HIS A 217 -3.27 15.94 2.37
CA HIS A 217 -3.66 17.33 2.49
C HIS A 217 -2.51 18.25 2.92
N ALA A 218 -1.32 17.69 3.22
CA ALA A 218 -0.15 18.43 3.69
C ALA A 218 0.60 19.09 2.53
N SER A 219 0.49 20.41 2.41
CA SER A 219 1.13 21.19 1.35
C SER A 219 2.64 20.95 1.26
N ARG A 220 3.35 20.80 2.39
CA ARG A 220 4.80 20.52 2.42
C ARG A 220 5.14 19.18 1.78
N MET A 221 4.36 18.14 2.04
CA MET A 221 4.57 16.82 1.44
C MET A 221 4.21 16.82 -0.04
N ILE A 222 3.05 17.41 -0.38
CA ILE A 222 2.61 17.55 -1.78
C ILE A 222 3.67 18.28 -2.61
N SER A 223 4.20 19.40 -2.09
CA SER A 223 5.26 20.15 -2.77
C SER A 223 6.52 19.32 -2.97
N ALA A 224 6.97 18.61 -1.92
CA ALA A 224 8.16 17.77 -2.00
C ALA A 224 7.99 16.59 -2.99
N LEU A 225 6.81 15.96 -3.03
CA LEU A 225 6.52 14.88 -3.99
C LEU A 225 6.45 15.40 -5.43
N LYS A 226 5.91 16.62 -5.64
CA LYS A 226 5.83 17.23 -6.97
C LYS A 226 7.19 17.60 -7.58
N GLU A 227 8.25 17.68 -6.79
CA GLU A 227 9.63 17.87 -7.30
C GLU A 227 10.12 16.63 -8.06
N SER A 228 9.58 15.45 -7.77
CA SER A 228 9.93 14.21 -8.48
C SER A 228 9.25 14.15 -9.85
N LYS A 229 10.04 13.88 -10.90
CA LYS A 229 9.52 13.65 -12.25
C LYS A 229 8.65 12.40 -12.39
N ALA A 230 8.73 11.49 -11.43
CA ALA A 230 7.90 10.28 -11.39
C ALA A 230 6.54 10.50 -10.71
N CYS A 231 6.28 11.70 -10.18
CA CYS A 231 5.04 12.03 -9.51
C CYS A 231 4.00 12.57 -10.52
N THR A 232 2.82 11.96 -10.55
CA THR A 232 1.63 12.52 -11.20
C THR A 232 0.68 12.98 -10.11
N ALA A 233 0.44 14.28 -10.02
CA ALA A 233 -0.48 14.85 -9.03
C ALA A 233 -1.88 15.02 -9.62
N ILE A 234 -2.88 14.51 -8.90
CA ILE A 234 -4.31 14.69 -9.22
C ILE A 234 -4.90 15.55 -8.12
N THR A 235 -5.37 16.73 -8.45
CA THR A 235 -6.02 17.64 -7.50
C THR A 235 -7.53 17.48 -7.62
N LEU A 236 -8.18 17.23 -6.49
CA LEU A 236 -9.64 17.20 -6.41
C LEU A 236 -10.15 18.55 -5.94
N VAL A 237 -11.13 19.09 -6.65
CA VAL A 237 -11.79 20.35 -6.33
C VAL A 237 -13.29 20.16 -6.15
N LYS A 238 -13.92 21.05 -5.38
CA LYS A 238 -15.38 21.11 -5.31
C LYS A 238 -15.90 22.13 -6.32
N ASP A 239 -16.75 21.68 -7.23
CA ASP A 239 -17.48 22.53 -8.15
C ASP A 239 -18.98 22.30 -7.96
N LEU A 240 -19.72 23.36 -7.62
CA LEU A 240 -21.19 23.33 -7.38
C LEU A 240 -21.67 22.17 -6.46
N GLY A 241 -20.84 21.76 -5.51
CA GLY A 241 -21.15 20.65 -4.58
C GLY A 241 -20.69 19.27 -5.03
N GLU A 242 -20.24 19.12 -6.25
CA GLU A 242 -19.65 17.89 -6.78
C GLU A 242 -18.14 17.89 -6.63
N THR A 243 -17.54 16.70 -6.56
CA THR A 243 -16.08 16.54 -6.57
C THR A 243 -15.63 16.31 -8.00
N ALA A 244 -14.77 17.21 -8.50
CA ALA A 244 -14.18 17.15 -9.83
C ALA A 244 -12.66 17.08 -9.77
N ILE A 245 -12.04 16.60 -10.84
CA ILE A 245 -10.59 16.67 -11.02
C ILE A 245 -10.25 18.04 -11.64
N GLU A 246 -9.34 18.76 -11.00
CA GLU A 246 -8.88 20.07 -11.48
C GLU A 246 -8.31 19.95 -12.90
N GLY A 247 -8.81 20.81 -13.82
CA GLY A 247 -8.36 20.83 -15.21
C GLY A 247 -8.95 19.75 -16.10
N GLN A 248 -9.81 18.86 -15.59
CA GLN A 248 -10.50 17.86 -16.40
C GLN A 248 -11.75 18.47 -17.04
N GLY A 249 -11.78 18.53 -18.38
CA GLY A 249 -12.95 18.96 -19.14
C GLY A 249 -13.95 17.82 -19.38
N LEU A 250 -15.14 18.16 -19.88
CA LEU A 250 -16.20 17.18 -20.21
C LEU A 250 -15.74 16.11 -21.23
N LEU A 251 -14.79 16.44 -22.10
CA LEU A 251 -14.25 15.54 -23.12
C LEU A 251 -13.18 14.58 -22.57
N ASP A 252 -12.63 14.87 -21.39
CA ASP A 252 -11.61 14.06 -20.73
C ASP A 252 -12.26 13.04 -19.78
N ALA A 253 -13.57 13.07 -19.61
CA ALA A 253 -14.29 12.12 -18.79
C ALA A 253 -14.15 10.71 -19.37
N PRO A 254 -13.92 9.67 -18.54
CA PRO A 254 -13.85 8.31 -19.03
C PRO A 254 -15.16 7.91 -19.74
N PRO A 255 -15.11 7.09 -20.81
CA PRO A 255 -16.26 6.75 -21.62
C PRO A 255 -17.31 5.86 -20.92
N TRP A 256 -17.05 5.45 -19.67
CA TRP A 256 -18.02 4.69 -18.89
C TRP A 256 -18.94 5.62 -18.10
N LYS A 257 -20.19 5.22 -18.01
CA LYS A 257 -21.18 5.83 -17.11
C LYS A 257 -21.45 4.87 -15.96
N TRP A 258 -21.48 5.40 -14.73
CA TRP A 258 -21.98 4.62 -13.61
C TRP A 258 -23.47 4.34 -13.84
N PRO A 259 -23.96 3.11 -13.61
CA PRO A 259 -25.38 2.85 -13.65
C PRO A 259 -26.06 3.73 -12.59
N GLU A 260 -27.14 4.40 -13.01
CA GLU A 260 -28.02 5.12 -12.08
C GLU A 260 -28.54 4.13 -11.03
N ARG A 261 -28.61 4.60 -9.78
CA ARG A 261 -29.05 3.78 -8.64
C ARG A 261 -30.55 3.54 -8.67
#